data_4459f71c806702df1a5c6cb458016ca0
#
_entry.id   4459f71c806702df1a5c6cb458016ca0
#
_cell.length_a   1.000
_cell.length_b   1.000
_cell.length_c   1.000
_cell.angle_alpha   90.00
_cell.angle_beta   90.00
_cell.angle_gamma   90.00
#
_symmetry.space_group_name_H-M   'P 1'
#
loop_
_entity.id
_entity.type
_entity.pdbx_description
1 polymer ?
#
loop_
_entity_poly.entity_id
_entity_poly.type
_entity_poly.pdbx_seq_one_letter_code
_entity_poly.pdbx_strand_id
1 'polypeptide(L)'
;GLETKFYEDFQKNDLEDVLKIDKIKIINFWASWCLPCEVEHPILMGLSKKSDFIIIGVNYKDTEEGSAEFLNEKGNPYDLVVIDDEGMMGIEMGLTGVPETFVVNEEGKIIYRIVGPINNENKF
;
A
#
# COMPACT_ATOMS: atom_id res chain seq x y z
N GLY A 1 5.29 -5.10 16.73
CA GLY A 1 4.52 -4.57 15.61
C GLY A 1 3.44 -5.55 15.17
N LEU A 2 2.59 -5.09 14.30
CA LEU A 2 1.55 -5.94 13.73
C LEU A 2 2.16 -6.94 12.73
N GLU A 3 1.65 -8.15 12.74
CA GLU A 3 2.03 -9.12 11.72
C GLU A 3 1.39 -8.72 10.39
N THR A 4 2.12 -8.89 9.29
CA THR A 4 1.59 -8.64 7.96
C THR A 4 0.53 -9.68 7.62
N LYS A 5 -0.64 -9.23 7.19
CA LYS A 5 -1.74 -10.10 6.78
C LYS A 5 -1.95 -9.99 5.28
N PHE A 6 -2.34 -11.09 4.66
CA PHE A 6 -2.63 -11.15 3.23
C PHE A 6 -4.11 -11.49 3.04
N TYR A 7 -4.77 -10.73 2.17
CA TYR A 7 -6.12 -11.06 1.71
C TYR A 7 -5.99 -11.76 0.36
N GLU A 8 -6.50 -12.98 0.26
CA GLU A 8 -6.41 -13.78 -0.96
C GLU A 8 -7.21 -13.16 -2.10
N ASP A 9 -8.44 -12.73 -1.80
CA ASP A 9 -9.33 -12.12 -2.77
C ASP A 9 -9.85 -10.80 -2.25
N PHE A 10 -9.60 -9.70 -2.97
CA PHE A 10 -10.17 -8.42 -2.62
C PHE A 10 -11.68 -8.40 -2.87
N GLN A 11 -12.43 -8.02 -1.84
CA GLN A 11 -13.87 -7.78 -1.92
C GLN A 11 -14.15 -6.35 -1.48
N LYS A 12 -15.29 -5.81 -1.91
CA LYS A 12 -15.68 -4.45 -1.52
C LYS A 12 -15.67 -4.25 0.00
N ASN A 13 -16.09 -5.27 0.74
CA ASN A 13 -16.10 -5.21 2.20
C ASN A 13 -14.70 -5.12 2.80
N ASP A 14 -13.68 -5.67 2.13
CA ASP A 14 -12.30 -5.57 2.60
C ASP A 14 -11.83 -4.12 2.58
N LEU A 15 -12.20 -3.35 1.55
CA LEU A 15 -11.88 -1.93 1.50
C LEU A 15 -12.56 -1.18 2.64
N GLU A 16 -13.83 -1.46 2.88
CA GLU A 16 -14.56 -0.82 3.99
C GLU A 16 -13.90 -1.14 5.34
N ASP A 17 -13.51 -2.39 5.54
CA ASP A 17 -12.82 -2.82 6.77
C ASP A 17 -11.48 -2.11 6.93
N VAL A 18 -10.71 -2.02 5.85
CA VAL A 18 -9.42 -1.32 5.86
C VAL A 18 -9.60 0.15 6.20
N LEU A 19 -10.56 0.82 5.56
CA LEU A 19 -10.81 2.25 5.78
C LEU A 19 -11.29 2.55 7.20
N LYS A 20 -11.94 1.59 7.85
CA LYS A 20 -12.47 1.74 9.22
C LYS A 20 -11.43 1.49 10.32
N ILE A 21 -10.24 1.06 9.97
CA ILE A 21 -9.18 0.87 10.97
C ILE A 21 -8.95 2.22 11.67
N ASP A 22 -9.02 2.22 13.00
CA ASP A 22 -8.94 3.43 13.82
C ASP A 22 -7.49 3.89 14.02
N LYS A 23 -6.84 4.15 12.90
CA LYS A 23 -5.48 4.70 12.82
C LYS A 23 -5.35 5.46 11.51
N ILE A 24 -4.38 6.35 11.44
CA ILE A 24 -3.98 6.93 10.16
C ILE A 24 -3.37 5.80 9.33
N LYS A 25 -3.82 5.70 8.09
CA LYS A 25 -3.39 4.66 7.16
C LYS A 25 -2.65 5.28 5.98
N ILE A 26 -1.48 4.73 5.69
CA ILE A 26 -0.78 5.01 4.44
C ILE A 26 -1.07 3.82 3.55
N ILE A 27 -1.81 4.03 2.47
CA ILE A 27 -2.19 2.97 1.52
C ILE A 27 -1.36 3.17 0.26
N ASN A 28 -0.46 2.23 0.02
CA ASN A 28 0.48 2.28 -1.10
C ASN A 28 0.14 1.19 -2.11
N PHE A 29 -0.22 1.61 -3.33
CA PHE A 29 -0.43 0.69 -4.45
C PHE A 29 0.92 0.45 -5.13
N TRP A 30 1.29 -0.81 -5.27
CA TRP A 30 2.59 -1.21 -5.82
C TRP A 30 2.49 -2.53 -6.59
N ALA A 31 3.53 -2.83 -7.33
CA ALA A 31 3.67 -4.12 -8.01
C ALA A 31 5.14 -4.46 -8.16
N SER A 32 5.45 -5.75 -8.21
CA SER A 32 6.84 -6.21 -8.37
C SER A 32 7.40 -5.88 -9.76
N TRP A 33 6.53 -5.76 -10.77
CA TRP A 33 6.92 -5.42 -12.15
C TRP A 33 7.11 -3.92 -12.38
N CYS A 34 6.92 -3.12 -11.35
CA CYS A 34 6.90 -1.65 -11.43
C CYS A 34 8.23 -1.07 -10.94
N LEU A 35 9.05 -0.56 -11.86
CA LEU A 35 10.35 0.00 -11.52
C LEU A 35 10.26 1.23 -10.58
N PRO A 36 9.37 2.21 -10.83
CA PRO A 36 9.23 3.32 -9.87
C PRO A 36 8.81 2.88 -8.46
N CYS A 37 8.08 1.77 -8.35
CA CYS A 37 7.73 1.20 -7.05
C CYS A 37 8.99 0.71 -6.31
N GLU A 38 9.91 0.12 -7.05
CA GLU A 38 11.21 -0.30 -6.51
C GLU A 38 12.03 0.89 -6.02
N VAL A 39 11.99 1.99 -6.77
CA VAL A 39 12.76 3.20 -6.44
C VAL A 39 12.25 3.85 -5.15
N GLU A 40 10.95 3.86 -4.91
CA GLU A 40 10.37 4.46 -3.68
C GLU A 40 10.51 3.56 -2.44
N HIS A 41 10.73 2.26 -2.64
CA HIS A 41 10.64 1.26 -1.58
C HIS A 41 11.50 1.57 -0.33
N PRO A 42 12.74 2.06 -0.47
CA PRO A 42 13.54 2.43 0.71
C PRO A 42 12.88 3.49 1.59
N ILE A 43 12.11 4.41 1.00
CA ILE A 43 11.40 5.44 1.77
C ILE A 43 10.27 4.79 2.58
N LEU A 44 9.54 3.86 1.98
CA LEU A 44 8.52 3.09 2.70
C LEU A 44 9.14 2.29 3.84
N MET A 45 10.29 1.69 3.63
CA MET A 45 11.00 0.97 4.68
C MET A 45 11.37 1.90 5.84
N GLY A 46 11.79 3.12 5.55
CA GLY A 46 12.06 4.13 6.58
C GLY A 46 10.80 4.52 7.34
N LEU A 47 9.69 4.73 6.62
CA LEU A 47 8.40 5.08 7.23
C LEU A 47 7.87 3.97 8.13
N SER A 48 8.15 2.71 7.81
CA SER A 48 7.67 1.55 8.58
C SER A 48 8.23 1.51 10.01
N LYS A 49 9.27 2.26 10.28
CA LYS A 49 9.87 2.34 11.62
C LYS A 49 9.10 3.27 12.56
N LYS A 50 8.17 4.04 12.03
CA LYS A 50 7.35 4.97 12.82
C LYS A 50 6.08 4.26 13.31
N SER A 51 5.54 4.70 14.43
CA SER A 51 4.37 4.07 15.06
C SER A 51 3.08 4.89 15.01
N ASP A 52 3.14 6.08 14.40
CA ASP A 52 1.99 7.00 14.36
C ASP A 52 0.90 6.57 13.39
N PHE A 53 1.20 5.62 12.52
CA PHE A 53 0.30 5.17 11.46
C PHE A 53 0.61 3.71 11.12
N ILE A 54 -0.26 3.12 10.31
CA ILE A 54 -0.01 1.81 9.71
C ILE A 54 0.19 1.98 8.22
N ILE A 55 0.96 1.07 7.62
CA ILE A 55 1.19 1.05 6.18
C ILE A 55 0.50 -0.17 5.59
N ILE A 56 -0.35 0.07 4.62
CA ILE A 56 -1.09 -0.98 3.91
C ILE A 56 -0.57 -1.01 2.47
N GLY A 57 -0.03 -2.15 2.07
CA GLY A 57 0.40 -2.36 0.69
C GLY A 57 -0.70 -3.03 -0.11
N VAL A 58 -1.11 -2.39 -1.20
CA VAL A 58 -2.06 -3.00 -2.13
C VAL A 58 -1.26 -3.48 -3.34
N ASN A 59 -1.17 -4.79 -3.47
CA ASN A 59 -0.42 -5.43 -4.54
C ASN A 59 -1.28 -5.49 -5.80
N TYR A 60 -0.99 -4.62 -6.74
CA TYR A 60 -1.82 -4.34 -7.89
C TYR A 60 -1.45 -5.21 -9.09
N LYS A 61 -2.38 -6.06 -9.51
CA LYS A 61 -2.27 -6.88 -10.74
C LYS A 61 -0.90 -7.55 -10.87
N ASP A 62 -0.51 -8.28 -9.84
CA ASP A 62 0.80 -8.90 -9.75
C ASP A 62 0.65 -10.42 -9.58
N THR A 63 1.77 -11.11 -9.56
CA THR A 63 1.81 -12.53 -9.26
C THR A 63 2.20 -12.74 -7.79
N GLU A 64 1.71 -13.81 -7.20
CA GLU A 64 2.06 -14.18 -5.83
C GLU A 64 3.58 -14.37 -5.71
N GLU A 65 4.16 -15.07 -6.67
CA GLU A 65 5.61 -15.34 -6.69
C GLU A 65 6.42 -14.05 -6.80
N GLY A 66 6.07 -13.17 -7.74
CA GLY A 66 6.77 -11.91 -7.95
C GLY A 66 6.67 -10.98 -6.75
N SER A 67 5.49 -10.86 -6.16
CA SER A 67 5.29 -10.00 -5.00
C SER A 67 6.02 -10.53 -3.76
N ALA A 68 6.00 -11.85 -3.54
CA ALA A 68 6.70 -12.46 -2.42
C ALA A 68 8.22 -12.28 -2.55
N GLU A 69 8.76 -12.49 -3.74
CA GLU A 69 10.18 -12.30 -4.02
C GLU A 69 10.60 -10.84 -3.79
N PHE A 70 9.81 -9.90 -4.27
CA PHE A 70 10.06 -8.46 -4.08
C PHE A 70 10.17 -8.11 -2.60
N LEU A 71 9.21 -8.51 -1.79
CA LEU A 71 9.19 -8.20 -0.36
C LEU A 71 10.30 -8.93 0.39
N ASN A 72 10.64 -10.16 -0.04
CA ASN A 72 11.71 -10.92 0.58
C ASN A 72 13.08 -10.29 0.33
N GLU A 73 13.32 -9.81 -0.88
CA GLU A 73 14.61 -9.19 -1.25
C GLU A 73 14.76 -7.76 -0.74
N LYS A 74 13.70 -6.97 -0.82
CA LYS A 74 13.75 -5.52 -0.55
C LYS A 74 13.23 -5.13 0.82
N GLY A 75 12.66 -6.08 1.56
CA GLY A 75 12.04 -5.84 2.86
C GLY A 75 10.54 -5.60 2.75
N ASN A 76 9.84 -5.83 3.84
CA ASN A 76 8.39 -5.67 3.90
C ASN A 76 8.02 -4.51 4.85
N PRO A 77 7.67 -3.34 4.31
CA PRO A 77 7.29 -2.20 5.14
C PRO A 77 5.82 -2.23 5.57
N TYR A 78 5.04 -3.20 5.07
CA TYR A 78 3.59 -3.21 5.21
C TYR A 78 3.15 -3.94 6.47
N ASP A 79 2.22 -3.34 7.21
CA ASP A 79 1.52 -4.00 8.32
C ASP A 79 0.44 -4.93 7.78
N LEU A 80 -0.09 -4.61 6.60
CA LEU A 80 -1.13 -5.38 5.95
C LEU A 80 -0.87 -5.35 4.44
N VAL A 81 -0.98 -6.50 3.79
CA VAL A 81 -0.91 -6.59 2.33
C VAL A 81 -2.26 -7.08 1.79
N VAL A 82 -2.83 -6.29 0.89
CA VAL A 82 -4.07 -6.62 0.20
C VAL A 82 -3.70 -7.00 -1.23
N ILE A 83 -4.21 -8.12 -1.71
CA ILE A 83 -3.98 -8.59 -3.07
C ILE A 83 -5.13 -8.09 -3.95
N ASP A 84 -4.79 -7.29 -4.95
CA ASP A 84 -5.76 -6.67 -5.87
C ASP A 84 -5.49 -7.15 -7.30
N ASP A 85 -5.69 -8.44 -7.54
CA ASP A 85 -5.37 -9.10 -8.81
C ASP A 85 -6.11 -8.49 -10.00
N GLU A 86 -7.35 -8.11 -9.81
CA GLU A 86 -8.20 -7.55 -10.88
C GLU A 86 -8.24 -6.02 -10.87
N GLY A 87 -7.57 -5.39 -9.92
CA GLY A 87 -7.53 -3.94 -9.83
C GLY A 87 -8.80 -3.31 -9.28
N MET A 88 -9.62 -4.07 -8.57
CA MET A 88 -10.91 -3.56 -8.05
C MET A 88 -10.73 -2.51 -6.95
N MET A 89 -9.78 -2.71 -6.05
CA MET A 89 -9.48 -1.70 -5.03
C MET A 89 -8.94 -0.43 -5.66
N GLY A 90 -8.13 -0.58 -6.72
CA GLY A 90 -7.65 0.55 -7.49
C GLY A 90 -8.80 1.36 -8.08
N ILE A 91 -9.79 0.67 -8.68
CA ILE A 91 -10.97 1.34 -9.23
C ILE A 91 -11.74 2.08 -8.13
N GLU A 92 -12.00 1.42 -7.01
CA GLU A 92 -12.75 2.01 -5.90
C GLU A 92 -12.06 3.25 -5.31
N MET A 93 -10.73 3.26 -5.27
CA MET A 93 -9.98 4.38 -4.74
C MET A 93 -9.60 5.43 -5.79
N GLY A 94 -9.95 5.20 -7.05
CA GLY A 94 -9.63 6.15 -8.12
C GLY A 94 -8.16 6.11 -8.54
N LEU A 95 -7.54 4.95 -8.48
CA LEU A 95 -6.14 4.76 -8.88
C LEU A 95 -5.94 5.13 -10.35
N THR A 96 -4.88 5.85 -10.65
CA THR A 96 -4.50 6.19 -12.02
C THR A 96 -3.32 5.36 -12.53
N GLY A 97 -2.58 4.74 -11.64
CA GLY A 97 -1.44 3.89 -11.98
C GLY A 97 -0.64 3.53 -10.73
N VAL A 98 0.45 2.81 -10.90
CA VAL A 98 1.36 2.48 -9.80
C VAL A 98 2.73 3.09 -10.06
N PRO A 99 3.42 3.56 -8.99
CA PRO A 99 2.96 3.60 -7.62
C PRO A 99 2.05 4.81 -7.36
N GLU A 100 1.18 4.65 -6.41
CA GLU A 100 0.33 5.73 -5.94
C GLU A 100 0.06 5.50 -4.45
N THR A 101 0.06 6.58 -3.68
CA THR A 101 -0.03 6.47 -2.22
C THR A 101 -1.11 7.41 -1.70
N PHE A 102 -1.98 6.88 -0.86
CA PHE A 102 -3.06 7.62 -0.22
C PHE A 102 -2.84 7.66 1.28
N VAL A 103 -3.02 8.81 1.89
CA VAL A 103 -3.09 8.92 3.35
C VAL A 103 -4.56 9.03 3.73
N VAL A 104 -5.01 8.12 4.56
CA VAL A 104 -6.41 8.02 4.98
C VAL A 104 -6.47 8.20 6.49
N ASN A 105 -7.36 9.07 6.96
CA ASN A 105 -7.49 9.33 8.39
C ASN A 105 -8.26 8.21 9.11
N GLU A 106 -8.42 8.36 10.42
CA GLU A 106 -9.08 7.35 11.27
C GLU A 106 -10.53 7.13 10.89
N GLU A 107 -11.19 8.14 10.30
CA GLU A 107 -12.59 8.07 9.88
C GLU A 107 -12.76 7.50 8.46
N GLY A 108 -11.64 7.16 7.80
CA GLY A 108 -11.68 6.59 6.46
C GLY A 108 -11.68 7.61 5.32
N LYS A 109 -11.32 8.87 5.60
CA LYS A 109 -11.23 9.91 4.56
C LYS A 109 -9.84 10.01 4.02
N ILE A 110 -9.71 10.11 2.69
CA ILE A 110 -8.45 10.40 2.03
C ILE A 110 -8.10 11.86 2.30
N ILE A 111 -6.98 12.10 2.98
CA ILE A 111 -6.53 13.45 3.33
C ILE A 111 -5.29 13.88 2.54
N TYR A 112 -4.64 12.96 1.87
CA TYR A 112 -3.47 13.25 1.04
C TYR A 112 -3.27 12.16 0.00
N ARG A 113 -2.72 12.53 -1.16
CA ARG A 113 -2.49 11.60 -2.26
C ARG A 113 -1.19 11.97 -2.97
N ILE A 114 -0.36 10.97 -3.21
CA ILE A 114 0.86 11.12 -4.00
C ILE A 114 0.71 10.26 -5.25
N VAL A 115 0.66 10.90 -6.42
CA VAL A 115 0.65 10.21 -7.70
C VAL A 115 2.11 10.03 -8.14
N GLY A 116 2.49 8.80 -8.46
CA GLY A 116 3.87 8.49 -8.74
C GLY A 116 4.67 8.16 -7.48
N PRO A 117 5.99 8.00 -7.60
CA PRO A 117 6.81 7.54 -6.48
C PRO A 117 6.96 8.59 -5.38
N ILE A 118 7.02 8.09 -4.15
CA ILE A 118 7.34 8.90 -2.99
C ILE A 118 8.84 9.25 -3.05
N ASN A 119 9.17 10.51 -2.79
CA ASN A 119 10.54 10.97 -2.72
C ASN A 119 10.73 11.83 -1.46
N ASN A 120 11.94 12.36 -1.25
CA ASN A 120 12.23 13.14 -0.05
C ASN A 120 11.52 14.50 -0.02
N GLU A 121 11.01 14.97 -1.16
CA GLU A 121 10.31 16.25 -1.26
C GLU A 121 8.81 16.11 -1.01
N ASN A 122 8.20 15.02 -1.46
CA ASN A 122 6.74 14.83 -1.36
C ASN A 122 6.31 13.89 -0.24
N LYS A 123 7.23 13.27 0.46
CA LYS A 123 6.87 12.40 1.58
C LYS A 123 6.31 13.22 2.74
N PHE A 124 5.38 12.65 3.40
CA PHE A 124 4.64 13.26 4.51
C PHE A 124 5.24 12.93 5.88
#